data_2a3a43a59072a2e96c8ee26d925b2608
#
_entry.id   2a3a43a59072a2e96c8ee26d925b2608
#
_cell.length_a   1.000
_cell.length_b   1.000
_cell.length_c   1.000
_cell.angle_alpha   90.00
_cell.angle_beta   90.00
_cell.angle_gamma   90.00
#
_symmetry.space_group_name_H-M   'P 1'
#
loop_
_entity.id
_entity.type
_entity.pdbx_description
1 polymer ?
#
loop_
_entity_poly.entity_id
_entity_poly.type
_entity_poly.pdbx_seq_one_letter_code
_entity_poly.pdbx_strand_id
1 'polypeptide(L)'
;MAQTVADVMTRNPATIERGESAAEAARLMARGDMGDVIVLDNGTVSGIVTDRDIAIRLVAEEKDPRTPVAEIVSDAELATATPDMPLDQAIQLMRSRSVRRLPVLQQGRAVGVLSLGDLAMERDQGSALADISAAEGNA
;
A
#
# COMPACT_ATOMS: atom_id res chain seq x y z
N MET A 1 -20.91 2.08 14.59
CA MET A 1 -21.11 3.04 13.51
C MET A 1 -20.58 2.48 12.18
N ALA A 2 -21.41 2.47 11.17
CA ALA A 2 -20.97 2.00 9.86
C ALA A 2 -19.94 2.98 9.32
N GLN A 3 -18.86 2.43 8.81
CA GLN A 3 -17.78 3.22 8.26
C GLN A 3 -17.44 2.71 6.89
N THR A 4 -16.91 3.61 6.09
CA THR A 4 -16.44 3.28 4.76
C THR A 4 -14.92 3.32 4.73
N VAL A 5 -14.37 2.79 3.65
CA VAL A 5 -12.93 2.83 3.42
C VAL A 5 -12.42 4.28 3.47
N ALA A 6 -13.19 5.24 2.92
CA ALA A 6 -12.79 6.64 2.92
C ALA A 6 -12.56 7.20 4.31
N ASP A 7 -13.28 6.70 5.31
CA ASP A 7 -13.16 7.18 6.69
C ASP A 7 -11.84 6.78 7.34
N VAL A 8 -11.19 5.74 6.85
CA VAL A 8 -10.05 5.10 7.52
C VAL A 8 -8.79 5.13 6.66
N MET A 9 -8.91 5.18 5.34
CA MET A 9 -7.78 5.09 4.42
C MET A 9 -6.77 6.23 4.61
N THR A 10 -5.53 5.97 4.26
CA THR A 10 -4.51 7.01 4.14
C THR A 10 -4.67 7.64 2.76
N ARG A 11 -4.80 8.97 2.72
CA ARG A 11 -5.02 9.72 1.49
C ARG A 11 -3.70 10.10 0.83
N ASN A 12 -3.79 10.53 -0.42
CA ASN A 12 -2.64 11.00 -1.21
C ASN A 12 -1.53 9.94 -1.28
N PRO A 13 -1.84 8.78 -1.83
CA PRO A 13 -0.85 7.70 -1.90
C PRO A 13 0.31 8.08 -2.82
N ALA A 14 1.51 7.62 -2.49
CA ALA A 14 2.63 7.75 -3.42
C ALA A 14 2.40 6.81 -4.59
N THR A 15 2.71 7.28 -5.79
CA THR A 15 2.57 6.48 -7.01
C THR A 15 3.87 6.52 -7.79
N ILE A 16 4.08 5.50 -8.62
CA ILE A 16 5.27 5.38 -9.45
C ILE A 16 4.90 4.63 -10.73
N GLU A 17 5.44 5.05 -11.87
CA GLU A 17 5.23 4.32 -13.10
C GLU A 17 6.04 3.03 -13.09
N ARG A 18 5.52 1.98 -13.68
CA ARG A 18 6.10 0.64 -13.61
C ARG A 18 7.52 0.55 -14.19
N GLY A 19 7.88 1.45 -15.09
CA GLY A 19 9.20 1.50 -15.67
C GLY A 19 10.25 2.20 -14.82
N GLU A 20 9.85 2.89 -13.76
CA GLU A 20 10.78 3.58 -12.88
C GLU A 20 11.55 2.58 -12.02
N SER A 21 12.70 3.03 -11.50
CA SER A 21 13.59 2.13 -10.78
C SER A 21 13.10 1.77 -9.38
N ALA A 22 13.50 0.59 -8.94
CA ALA A 22 13.25 0.18 -7.54
C ALA A 22 13.85 1.17 -6.55
N ALA A 23 15.01 1.76 -6.88
CA ALA A 23 15.63 2.77 -6.05
C ALA A 23 14.73 3.99 -5.88
N GLU A 24 14.03 4.41 -6.95
CA GLU A 24 13.11 5.53 -6.84
C GLU A 24 11.91 5.19 -5.95
N ALA A 25 11.40 3.96 -6.04
CA ALA A 25 10.34 3.51 -5.13
C ALA A 25 10.81 3.57 -3.68
N ALA A 26 12.03 3.11 -3.42
CA ALA A 26 12.61 3.16 -2.06
C ALA A 26 12.74 4.60 -1.57
N ARG A 27 13.15 5.53 -2.45
CA ARG A 27 13.25 6.95 -2.09
C ARG A 27 11.89 7.55 -1.75
N LEU A 28 10.85 7.18 -2.49
CA LEU A 28 9.49 7.63 -2.19
C LEU A 28 9.04 7.12 -0.81
N MET A 29 9.35 5.86 -0.50
CA MET A 29 9.05 5.30 0.83
C MET A 29 9.76 6.06 1.93
N ALA A 30 11.04 6.36 1.73
CA ALA A 30 11.84 7.08 2.71
C ALA A 30 11.31 8.49 2.95
N ARG A 31 11.00 9.21 1.87
CA ARG A 31 10.51 10.59 1.98
C ARG A 31 9.13 10.68 2.62
N GLY A 32 8.27 9.70 2.33
CA GLY A 32 6.90 9.69 2.86
C GLY A 32 6.74 8.91 4.14
N ASP A 33 7.83 8.29 4.64
CA ASP A 33 7.79 7.44 5.82
C ASP A 33 6.71 6.37 5.69
N MET A 34 6.74 5.66 4.56
CA MET A 34 5.72 4.68 4.21
C MET A 34 6.38 3.41 3.67
N GLY A 35 5.65 2.30 3.74
CA GLY A 35 6.16 1.00 3.31
C GLY A 35 5.56 0.51 2.01
N ASP A 36 4.86 1.36 1.26
CA ASP A 36 4.24 0.96 -0.01
C ASP A 36 4.15 2.13 -0.98
N VAL A 37 4.11 1.79 -2.26
CA VAL A 37 3.93 2.75 -3.35
C VAL A 37 3.04 2.09 -4.39
N ILE A 38 2.03 2.80 -4.88
CA ILE A 38 1.14 2.27 -5.90
C ILE A 38 1.84 2.35 -7.26
N VAL A 39 1.83 1.24 -7.99
CA VAL A 39 2.48 1.15 -9.30
C VAL A 39 1.45 1.39 -10.38
N LEU A 40 1.80 2.28 -11.31
CA LEU A 40 0.94 2.66 -12.44
C LEU A 40 1.53 2.16 -13.75
N ASP A 41 0.63 1.84 -14.67
CA ASP A 41 0.99 1.55 -16.05
C ASP A 41 0.28 2.61 -16.90
N ASN A 42 1.03 3.62 -17.36
CA ASN A 42 0.47 4.75 -18.08
C ASN A 42 -0.69 5.41 -17.35
N GLY A 43 -0.51 5.60 -16.03
CA GLY A 43 -1.50 6.25 -15.18
C GLY A 43 -2.59 5.32 -14.63
N THR A 44 -2.66 4.09 -15.09
CA THR A 44 -3.63 3.10 -14.60
C THR A 44 -2.98 2.27 -13.50
N VAL A 45 -3.69 2.08 -12.38
CA VAL A 45 -3.15 1.28 -11.28
C VAL A 45 -2.94 -0.16 -11.74
N SER A 46 -1.71 -0.64 -11.62
CA SER A 46 -1.35 -2.00 -12.04
C SER A 46 -0.86 -2.87 -10.87
N GLY A 47 -0.47 -2.28 -9.76
CA GLY A 47 0.02 -3.05 -8.63
C GLY A 47 0.40 -2.17 -7.46
N ILE A 48 1.02 -2.78 -6.49
CA ILE A 48 1.57 -2.08 -5.33
C ILE A 48 2.91 -2.72 -5.01
N VAL A 49 3.93 -1.90 -4.81
CA VAL A 49 5.26 -2.37 -4.41
C VAL A 49 5.46 -2.01 -2.94
N THR A 50 6.01 -2.95 -2.19
CA THR A 50 6.21 -2.77 -0.75
C THR A 50 7.69 -2.83 -0.41
N ASP A 51 8.03 -2.37 0.79
CA ASP A 51 9.38 -2.49 1.33
C ASP A 51 9.80 -3.98 1.40
N ARG A 52 8.85 -4.88 1.67
CA ARG A 52 9.13 -6.32 1.66
C ARG A 52 9.51 -6.79 0.25
N ASP A 53 8.83 -6.30 -0.80
CA ASP A 53 9.19 -6.63 -2.18
C ASP A 53 10.62 -6.21 -2.47
N ILE A 54 11.01 -5.03 -2.03
CA ILE A 54 12.37 -4.53 -2.24
C ILE A 54 13.37 -5.42 -1.53
N ALA A 55 13.10 -5.80 -0.28
CA ALA A 55 14.01 -6.63 0.48
C ALA A 55 14.16 -8.03 -0.13
N ILE A 56 13.05 -8.65 -0.53
CA ILE A 56 13.04 -10.05 -0.92
C ILE A 56 13.28 -10.25 -2.42
N ARG A 57 12.71 -9.38 -3.24
CA ARG A 57 12.75 -9.55 -4.69
C ARG A 57 13.84 -8.75 -5.37
N LEU A 58 14.41 -7.76 -4.68
CA LEU A 58 15.53 -6.99 -5.21
C LEU A 58 16.82 -7.32 -4.45
N VAL A 59 16.87 -7.02 -3.16
CA VAL A 59 18.11 -7.13 -2.38
C VAL A 59 18.53 -8.58 -2.20
N ALA A 60 17.61 -9.45 -1.78
CA ALA A 60 17.92 -10.87 -1.57
C ALA A 60 18.32 -11.56 -2.87
N GLU A 61 17.79 -11.09 -4.01
CA GLU A 61 18.11 -11.62 -5.33
C GLU A 61 19.31 -10.93 -5.96
N GLU A 62 19.93 -10.01 -5.25
CA GLU A 62 21.12 -9.25 -5.69
C GLU A 62 20.90 -8.53 -7.02
N LYS A 63 19.68 -8.02 -7.24
CA LYS A 63 19.37 -7.25 -8.44
C LYS A 63 19.82 -5.82 -8.27
N ASP A 64 20.13 -5.17 -9.40
CA ASP A 64 20.56 -3.78 -9.43
C ASP A 64 19.42 -2.87 -8.93
N PRO A 65 19.73 -1.85 -8.13
CA PRO A 65 18.71 -0.87 -7.69
C PRO A 65 18.02 -0.15 -8.86
N ARG A 66 18.62 -0.15 -10.05
CA ARG A 66 18.01 0.45 -11.24
C ARG A 66 16.97 -0.45 -11.89
N THR A 67 16.77 -1.66 -11.38
CA THR A 67 15.74 -2.58 -11.88
C THR A 67 14.38 -1.90 -11.86
N PRO A 68 13.59 -1.96 -12.94
CA PRO A 68 12.24 -1.39 -12.95
C PRO A 68 11.35 -2.04 -11.90
N VAL A 69 10.49 -1.24 -11.26
CA VAL A 69 9.60 -1.78 -10.22
C VAL A 69 8.71 -2.88 -10.77
N ALA A 70 8.39 -2.85 -12.06
CA ALA A 70 7.58 -3.88 -12.69
C ALA A 70 8.14 -5.29 -12.49
N GLU A 71 9.47 -5.40 -12.31
CA GLU A 71 10.12 -6.70 -12.16
C GLU A 71 10.14 -7.21 -10.72
N ILE A 72 9.78 -6.37 -9.76
CA ILE A 72 9.82 -6.75 -8.35
C ILE A 72 8.46 -6.73 -7.67
N VAL A 73 7.41 -6.25 -8.34
CA VAL A 73 6.07 -6.29 -7.76
C VAL A 73 5.56 -7.74 -7.77
N SER A 74 4.66 -8.01 -6.83
CA SER A 74 4.04 -9.33 -6.76
C SER A 74 3.20 -9.60 -8.02
N ASP A 75 3.24 -10.85 -8.50
CA ASP A 75 2.42 -11.29 -9.63
C ASP A 75 0.98 -11.60 -9.19
N ALA A 76 0.69 -11.52 -7.89
CA ALA A 76 -0.64 -11.81 -7.39
C ALA A 76 -1.65 -10.83 -7.98
N GLU A 77 -2.86 -11.32 -8.22
CA GLU A 77 -3.94 -10.47 -8.71
C GLU A 77 -4.18 -9.33 -7.72
N LEU A 78 -4.23 -8.10 -8.23
CA LEU A 78 -4.37 -6.93 -7.40
C LEU A 78 -5.80 -6.82 -6.86
N ALA A 79 -5.92 -6.78 -5.55
CA ALA A 79 -7.19 -6.48 -4.89
C ALA A 79 -7.26 -4.98 -4.63
N THR A 80 -8.39 -4.36 -4.91
CA THR A 80 -8.59 -2.92 -4.71
C THR A 80 -9.91 -2.66 -4.00
N ALA A 81 -10.03 -1.47 -3.44
CA ALA A 81 -11.26 -1.03 -2.78
C ALA A 81 -11.72 0.28 -3.41
N THR A 82 -12.94 0.70 -3.08
CA THR A 82 -13.44 2.02 -3.46
C THR A 82 -13.67 2.83 -2.17
N PRO A 83 -13.69 4.17 -2.26
CA PRO A 83 -13.88 4.99 -1.05
C PRO A 83 -15.19 4.69 -0.32
N ASP A 84 -16.24 4.38 -1.04
CA ASP A 84 -17.57 4.14 -0.47
C ASP A 84 -17.80 2.69 -0.06
N MET A 85 -16.82 1.82 -0.28
CA MET A 85 -16.93 0.43 0.13
C MET A 85 -17.09 0.34 1.65
N PRO A 86 -18.05 -0.44 2.15
CA PRO A 86 -18.17 -0.64 3.59
C PRO A 86 -16.88 -1.23 4.16
N LEU A 87 -16.46 -0.74 5.31
CA LEU A 87 -15.19 -1.18 5.90
C LEU A 87 -15.16 -2.69 6.14
N ASP A 88 -16.28 -3.27 6.57
CA ASP A 88 -16.36 -4.71 6.78
C ASP A 88 -16.10 -5.49 5.51
N GLN A 89 -16.58 -4.98 4.38
CA GLN A 89 -16.33 -5.62 3.09
C GLN A 89 -14.86 -5.57 2.71
N ALA A 90 -14.20 -4.44 2.98
CA ALA A 90 -12.77 -4.31 2.72
C ALA A 90 -11.96 -5.27 3.59
N ILE A 91 -12.35 -5.42 4.85
CA ILE A 91 -11.69 -6.37 5.75
C ILE A 91 -11.83 -7.80 5.24
N GLN A 92 -13.02 -8.16 4.77
CA GLN A 92 -13.27 -9.49 4.20
C GLN A 92 -12.38 -9.71 2.97
N LEU A 93 -12.26 -8.69 2.12
CA LEU A 93 -11.42 -8.76 0.92
C LEU A 93 -9.96 -8.96 1.29
N MET A 94 -9.45 -8.19 2.25
CA MET A 94 -8.08 -8.34 2.71
C MET A 94 -7.83 -9.74 3.26
N ARG A 95 -8.78 -10.26 4.01
CA ARG A 95 -8.69 -11.60 4.60
C ARG A 95 -8.69 -12.68 3.53
N SER A 96 -9.65 -12.60 2.59
CA SER A 96 -9.78 -13.62 1.54
C SER A 96 -8.60 -13.64 0.58
N ARG A 97 -7.96 -12.48 0.36
CA ARG A 97 -6.81 -12.37 -0.53
C ARG A 97 -5.47 -12.46 0.21
N SER A 98 -5.50 -12.53 1.53
CA SER A 98 -4.31 -12.57 2.38
C SER A 98 -3.38 -11.38 2.11
N VAL A 99 -3.96 -10.21 1.95
CA VAL A 99 -3.19 -8.97 1.72
C VAL A 99 -3.33 -8.05 2.92
N ARG A 100 -2.33 -7.20 3.12
CA ARG A 100 -2.29 -6.26 4.24
C ARG A 100 -2.58 -4.84 3.81
N ARG A 101 -2.70 -4.62 2.51
CA ARG A 101 -2.93 -3.29 1.94
C ARG A 101 -3.85 -3.42 0.75
N LEU A 102 -4.73 -2.42 0.58
CA LEU A 102 -5.59 -2.33 -0.59
C LEU A 102 -5.45 -0.93 -1.17
N PRO A 103 -5.01 -0.80 -2.43
CA PRO A 103 -5.16 0.48 -3.11
C PRO A 103 -6.63 0.84 -3.19
N VAL A 104 -6.94 2.11 -2.96
CA VAL A 104 -8.30 2.62 -3.03
C VAL A 104 -8.44 3.44 -4.29
N LEU A 105 -9.36 3.04 -5.15
CA LEU A 105 -9.54 3.65 -6.46
C LEU A 105 -10.90 4.34 -6.54
N GLN A 106 -10.89 5.50 -7.19
CA GLN A 106 -12.12 6.20 -7.53
C GLN A 106 -12.02 6.57 -9.00
N GLN A 107 -12.94 6.03 -9.81
CA GLN A 107 -12.93 6.24 -11.26
C GLN A 107 -11.57 5.89 -11.87
N GLY A 108 -10.99 4.78 -11.40
CA GLY A 108 -9.71 4.29 -11.90
C GLY A 108 -8.48 4.99 -11.35
N ARG A 109 -8.65 6.02 -10.54
CA ARG A 109 -7.54 6.77 -9.97
C ARG A 109 -7.27 6.35 -8.54
N ALA A 110 -6.00 6.26 -8.18
CA ALA A 110 -5.59 5.95 -6.81
C ALA A 110 -5.85 7.16 -5.92
N VAL A 111 -6.75 7.03 -4.95
CA VAL A 111 -7.08 8.12 -4.02
C VAL A 111 -6.61 7.82 -2.60
N GLY A 112 -6.19 6.60 -2.33
CA GLY A 112 -5.72 6.24 -1.01
C GLY A 112 -5.20 4.81 -0.96
N VAL A 113 -4.78 4.42 0.23
CA VAL A 113 -4.41 3.05 0.55
C VAL A 113 -5.02 2.71 1.90
N LEU A 114 -5.66 1.56 1.99
CA LEU A 114 -6.14 1.03 3.26
C LEU A 114 -5.16 -0.03 3.71
N SER A 115 -4.64 0.11 4.92
CA SER A 115 -3.66 -0.82 5.46
C SER A 115 -4.16 -1.47 6.73
N LEU A 116 -3.51 -2.57 7.11
CA LEU A 116 -3.79 -3.23 8.37
C LEU A 116 -3.55 -2.28 9.55
N GLY A 117 -2.51 -1.42 9.44
CA GLY A 117 -2.24 -0.41 10.47
C GLY A 117 -3.37 0.59 10.62
N ASP A 118 -3.97 1.03 9.49
CA ASP A 118 -5.12 1.94 9.53
C ASP A 118 -6.29 1.30 10.28
N LEU A 119 -6.53 0.02 10.05
CA LEU A 119 -7.60 -0.71 10.72
C LEU A 119 -7.33 -0.87 12.21
N ALA A 120 -6.08 -1.11 12.57
CA ALA A 120 -5.70 -1.24 13.98
C ALA A 120 -5.94 0.07 14.73
N MET A 121 -5.58 1.20 14.11
CA MET A 121 -5.81 2.52 14.70
C MET A 121 -7.30 2.79 14.91
N GLU A 122 -8.11 2.43 13.94
CA GLU A 122 -9.56 2.66 14.02
C GLU A 122 -10.22 1.82 15.10
N ARG A 123 -9.82 0.55 15.21
CA ARG A 123 -10.48 -0.37 16.15
C ARG A 123 -9.99 -0.23 17.58
N ASP A 124 -8.74 0.13 17.76
CA ASP A 124 -8.09 0.12 19.07
C ASP A 124 -7.56 1.50 19.45
N GLN A 125 -8.37 2.52 19.22
CA GLN A 125 -7.99 3.88 19.62
C GLN A 125 -7.64 3.91 21.10
N GLY A 126 -6.45 4.44 21.40
CA GLY A 126 -5.97 4.53 22.75
C GLY A 126 -5.25 3.28 23.24
N SER A 127 -5.21 2.22 22.45
CA SER A 127 -4.45 1.02 22.79
C SER A 127 -2.97 1.22 22.46
N ALA A 128 -2.13 0.35 23.02
CA ALA A 128 -0.70 0.37 22.69
C ALA A 128 -0.46 0.09 21.22
N LEU A 129 -1.28 -0.76 20.62
CA LEU A 129 -1.17 -1.09 19.21
C LEU A 129 -1.46 0.14 18.33
N ALA A 130 -2.49 0.91 18.67
CA ALA A 130 -2.82 2.12 17.95
C ALA A 130 -1.72 3.16 18.09
N ASP A 131 -1.16 3.30 19.27
CA ASP A 131 -0.05 4.23 19.52
C ASP A 131 1.15 3.88 18.68
N ILE A 132 1.50 2.61 18.59
CA ILE A 132 2.61 2.14 17.78
C ILE A 132 2.35 2.41 16.30
N SER A 133 1.12 2.13 15.84
CA SER A 133 0.76 2.32 14.43
C SER A 133 0.72 3.80 14.04
N ALA A 134 0.44 4.68 14.99
CA ALA A 134 0.37 6.12 14.73
C ALA A 134 1.75 6.78 14.80
N ALA A 135 2.75 6.12 15.37
CA ALA A 135 4.10 6.66 15.46
C ALA A 135 4.69 6.77 14.06
N GLU A 136 5.65 7.70 13.90
CA GLU A 136 6.39 7.79 12.66
C GLU A 136 7.07 6.46 12.38
N GLY A 137 7.26 6.17 11.11
CA GLY A 137 7.87 4.93 10.69
C GLY A 137 9.18 4.69 11.41
N ASN A 138 9.33 3.50 11.93
CA ASN A 138 10.54 3.13 12.61
C ASN A 138 11.68 2.97 11.62
N ALA A 139 12.77 3.36 12.04
CA ALA A 139 13.96 3.17 11.26
C ALA A 139 14.29 1.68 11.18
#